data_f899d9b777e4841d5917b0e89abe0a6a
#
_entry.id   f899d9b777e4841d5917b0e89abe0a6a
#
_cell.length_a   1.000
_cell.length_b   1.000
_cell.length_c   1.000
_cell.angle_alpha   90.00
_cell.angle_beta   90.00
_cell.angle_gamma   90.00
#
_symmetry.space_group_name_H-M   'P 1'
#
loop_
_entity.id
_entity.type
_entity.pdbx_description
1 polymer ?
#
loop_
_entity_poly.entity_id
_entity_poly.type
_entity_poly.pdbx_seq_one_letter_code
_entity_poly.pdbx_strand_id
1 'polypeptide(L)'
;MEFSLEQLAGILGGTVEGDSTQKVHRLDKIQEGQPGSIAFLANPKYESFLYETAATAVIVSQDFVASKPYKTTLIRVKDAYTGFTTLLEAYQQLNQAALVGVEEPSYLAESSSMGENGYRGAFSYIGKNCTLGKGVKIYGQAYIGDRVKIGDGSIIHAGAKIYGDTQIGKHCVIHSGAVIGSDGFGFAPQADGSYRTIPQIGNVVL
;
A
#
# COMPACT_ATOMS: atom_id res chain seq x y z
N MET A 1 -13.26 5.29 8.91
CA MET A 1 -12.58 5.38 10.23
C MET A 1 -12.54 6.85 10.62
N GLU A 2 -12.61 7.13 11.92
CA GLU A 2 -12.61 8.49 12.44
C GLU A 2 -11.45 8.61 13.45
N PHE A 3 -10.70 9.69 13.37
CA PHE A 3 -9.55 9.96 14.25
C PHE A 3 -9.66 11.34 14.86
N SER A 4 -9.27 11.50 16.14
CA SER A 4 -9.09 12.82 16.73
C SER A 4 -7.82 13.49 16.18
N LEU A 5 -7.77 14.81 16.20
CA LEU A 5 -6.59 15.55 15.76
C LEU A 5 -5.39 15.28 16.67
N GLU A 6 -5.61 14.97 17.94
CA GLU A 6 -4.56 14.54 18.87
C GLU A 6 -3.93 13.20 18.43
N GLN A 7 -4.75 12.20 18.04
CA GLN A 7 -4.26 10.92 17.52
C GLN A 7 -3.44 11.11 16.26
N LEU A 8 -3.92 11.95 15.33
CA LEU A 8 -3.19 12.23 14.09
C LEU A 8 -1.88 12.96 14.34
N ALA A 9 -1.87 13.96 15.23
CA ALA A 9 -0.65 14.64 15.63
C ALA A 9 0.37 13.68 16.22
N GLY A 10 -0.07 12.70 17.04
CA GLY A 10 0.80 11.64 17.55
C GLY A 10 1.40 10.76 16.44
N ILE A 11 0.60 10.35 15.45
CA ILE A 11 1.08 9.56 14.29
C ILE A 11 2.10 10.36 13.46
N LEU A 12 1.85 11.66 13.30
CA LEU A 12 2.67 12.55 12.46
C LEU A 12 3.91 13.12 13.19
N GLY A 13 4.06 12.85 14.50
CA GLY A 13 5.11 13.46 15.31
C GLY A 13 4.99 14.98 15.40
N GLY A 14 3.76 15.50 15.38
CA GLY A 14 3.44 16.91 15.34
C GLY A 14 2.69 17.41 16.59
N THR A 15 2.27 18.66 16.56
CA THR A 15 1.48 19.31 17.63
C THR A 15 0.23 19.93 17.03
N VAL A 16 -0.86 19.94 17.82
CA VAL A 16 -2.11 20.59 17.44
C VAL A 16 -2.12 22.04 17.93
N GLU A 17 -2.43 22.96 17.04
CA GLU A 17 -2.74 24.35 17.36
C GLU A 17 -4.22 24.59 17.12
N GLY A 18 -5.00 24.61 18.20
CA GLY A 18 -6.46 24.67 18.20
C GLY A 18 -7.09 23.56 19.01
N ASP A 19 -8.31 23.15 18.66
CA ASP A 19 -9.05 22.10 19.37
C ASP A 19 -8.61 20.70 18.91
N SER A 20 -7.82 20.02 19.76
CA SER A 20 -7.28 18.68 19.51
C SER A 20 -8.33 17.56 19.56
N THR A 21 -9.50 17.84 20.12
CA THR A 21 -10.59 16.85 20.29
C THR A 21 -11.43 16.67 19.03
N GLN A 22 -11.36 17.61 18.11
CA GLN A 22 -12.07 17.52 16.83
C GLN A 22 -11.68 16.25 16.09
N LYS A 23 -12.63 15.73 15.32
CA LYS A 23 -12.47 14.46 14.59
C LYS A 23 -12.52 14.66 13.10
N VAL A 24 -11.73 13.84 12.39
CA VAL A 24 -11.71 13.79 10.93
C VAL A 24 -11.82 12.35 10.44
N HIS A 25 -12.43 12.18 9.28
CA HIS A 25 -12.68 10.87 8.68
C HIS A 25 -12.36 10.82 7.18
N ARG A 26 -11.89 11.93 6.60
CA ARG A 26 -11.54 12.04 5.19
C ARG A 26 -10.36 12.98 4.95
N LEU A 27 -9.71 12.77 3.82
CA LEU A 27 -8.63 13.60 3.31
C LEU A 27 -9.14 14.40 2.11
N ASP A 28 -8.97 15.72 2.13
CA ASP A 28 -9.37 16.59 1.03
C ASP A 28 -8.21 17.48 0.59
N LYS A 29 -8.27 17.99 -0.64
CA LYS A 29 -7.43 19.11 -1.03
C LYS A 29 -7.85 20.35 -0.26
N ILE A 30 -6.91 21.25 0.03
CA ILE A 30 -7.20 22.44 0.83
C ILE A 30 -8.30 23.33 0.21
N GLN A 31 -8.38 23.36 -1.14
CA GLN A 31 -9.39 24.09 -1.89
C GLN A 31 -10.79 23.51 -1.77
N GLU A 32 -10.89 22.22 -1.48
CA GLU A 32 -12.13 21.43 -1.48
C GLU A 32 -12.53 20.98 -0.07
N GLY A 33 -11.78 21.46 0.95
CA GLY A 33 -11.96 21.04 2.34
C GLY A 33 -13.36 21.22 2.84
N GLN A 34 -13.89 20.19 3.52
CA GLN A 34 -15.23 20.16 4.11
C GLN A 34 -15.14 19.85 5.60
N PRO A 35 -16.17 20.14 6.41
CA PRO A 35 -16.22 19.69 7.80
C PRO A 35 -15.98 18.18 7.91
N GLY A 36 -15.14 17.76 8.86
CA GLY A 36 -14.72 16.37 9.02
C GLY A 36 -13.55 15.95 8.11
N SER A 37 -12.98 16.88 7.35
CA SER A 37 -11.79 16.60 6.57
C SER A 37 -10.51 17.16 7.18
N ILE A 38 -9.37 16.54 6.80
CA ILE A 38 -8.03 17.08 7.02
C ILE A 38 -7.39 17.34 5.67
N ALA A 39 -6.73 18.49 5.54
CA ALA A 39 -5.99 18.89 4.35
C ALA A 39 -4.51 19.16 4.71
N PHE A 40 -3.68 19.53 3.74
CA PHE A 40 -2.31 19.95 3.99
C PHE A 40 -1.94 21.19 3.17
N LEU A 41 -0.99 21.96 3.68
CA LEU A 41 -0.43 23.14 3.05
C LEU A 41 1.11 23.08 3.13
N ALA A 42 1.72 22.57 2.05
CA ALA A 42 3.18 22.52 1.90
C ALA A 42 3.70 23.62 0.96
N ASN A 43 2.88 24.05 -0.01
CA ASN A 43 3.30 25.07 -0.97
C ASN A 43 2.65 26.43 -0.63
N PRO A 44 3.45 27.47 -0.36
CA PRO A 44 2.93 28.81 -0.01
C PRO A 44 1.97 29.41 -1.02
N LYS A 45 2.01 29.00 -2.29
CA LYS A 45 1.06 29.45 -3.32
C LYS A 45 -0.39 29.13 -3.00
N TYR A 46 -0.63 28.13 -2.14
CA TYR A 46 -1.97 27.71 -1.73
C TYR A 46 -2.38 28.28 -0.37
N GLU A 47 -1.59 29.16 0.22
CA GLU A 47 -1.89 29.76 1.54
C GLU A 47 -3.24 30.48 1.55
N SER A 48 -3.65 31.13 0.45
CA SER A 48 -4.93 31.82 0.37
C SER A 48 -6.11 30.90 0.71
N PHE A 49 -6.02 29.64 0.37
CA PHE A 49 -7.08 28.66 0.64
C PHE A 49 -7.18 28.28 2.14
N LEU A 50 -6.13 28.49 2.92
CA LEU A 50 -6.18 28.29 4.37
C LEU A 50 -7.26 29.18 5.03
N TYR A 51 -7.47 30.36 4.51
CA TYR A 51 -8.40 31.34 5.05
C TYR A 51 -9.85 31.10 4.62
N GLU A 52 -10.07 30.30 3.61
CA GLU A 52 -11.37 30.01 2.99
C GLU A 52 -11.85 28.57 3.20
N THR A 53 -10.92 27.64 3.49
CA THR A 53 -11.24 26.22 3.63
C THR A 53 -12.23 25.94 4.75
N ALA A 54 -13.15 25.01 4.51
CA ALA A 54 -14.02 24.45 5.54
C ALA A 54 -13.44 23.17 6.18
N ALA A 55 -12.20 22.78 5.81
CA ALA A 55 -11.54 21.63 6.44
C ALA A 55 -11.44 21.80 7.96
N THR A 56 -11.67 20.74 8.70
CA THR A 56 -11.57 20.73 10.17
C THR A 56 -10.14 21.01 10.62
N ALA A 57 -9.14 20.48 9.90
CA ALA A 57 -7.74 20.73 10.18
C ALA A 57 -6.88 20.81 8.94
N VAL A 58 -5.75 21.52 9.04
CA VAL A 58 -4.75 21.61 7.99
C VAL A 58 -3.38 21.27 8.56
N ILE A 59 -2.65 20.34 7.92
CA ILE A 59 -1.27 20.03 8.24
C ILE A 59 -0.38 21.11 7.63
N VAL A 60 0.48 21.71 8.45
CA VAL A 60 1.44 22.74 8.04
C VAL A 60 2.83 22.41 8.56
N SER A 61 3.86 22.95 7.94
CA SER A 61 5.23 22.87 8.48
C SER A 61 5.38 23.66 9.78
N GLN A 62 6.28 23.25 10.64
CA GLN A 62 6.48 23.83 11.98
C GLN A 62 6.83 25.31 11.92
N ASP A 63 7.55 25.73 10.88
CA ASP A 63 7.99 27.11 10.62
C ASP A 63 6.95 27.95 9.85
N PHE A 64 5.80 27.37 9.49
CA PHE A 64 4.76 28.09 8.77
C PHE A 64 4.22 29.25 9.60
N VAL A 65 4.21 30.44 9.01
CA VAL A 65 3.63 31.66 9.60
C VAL A 65 2.55 32.17 8.66
N ALA A 66 1.31 32.16 9.12
CA ALA A 66 0.18 32.64 8.34
C ALA A 66 0.24 34.17 8.19
N SER A 67 -0.01 34.66 6.97
CA SER A 67 -0.02 36.11 6.68
C SER A 67 -1.29 36.82 7.15
N LYS A 68 -2.35 36.07 7.49
CA LYS A 68 -3.65 36.57 7.94
C LYS A 68 -4.23 35.69 9.07
N PRO A 69 -5.18 36.20 9.87
CA PRO A 69 -5.91 35.37 10.82
C PRO A 69 -6.66 34.22 10.12
N TYR A 70 -6.68 33.05 10.74
CA TYR A 70 -7.38 31.86 10.28
C TYR A 70 -8.24 31.27 11.41
N LYS A 71 -9.19 30.39 11.03
CA LYS A 71 -10.12 29.74 11.97
C LYS A 71 -9.88 28.23 12.10
N THR A 72 -9.24 27.63 11.11
CA THR A 72 -9.02 26.19 11.00
C THR A 72 -7.96 25.73 12.00
N THR A 73 -8.16 24.60 12.64
CA THR A 73 -7.15 23.97 13.51
C THR A 73 -5.95 23.54 12.67
N LEU A 74 -4.72 23.81 13.16
CA LEU A 74 -3.52 23.37 12.49
C LEU A 74 -2.88 22.17 13.19
N ILE A 75 -2.30 21.26 12.40
CA ILE A 75 -1.35 20.26 12.89
C ILE A 75 0.02 20.65 12.37
N ARG A 76 0.90 21.08 13.28
CA ARG A 76 2.27 21.46 12.95
C ARG A 76 3.17 20.25 12.98
N VAL A 77 3.85 20.01 11.87
CA VAL A 77 4.81 18.91 11.68
C VAL A 77 6.14 19.47 11.18
N LYS A 78 7.21 18.70 11.26
CA LYS A 78 8.54 19.14 10.80
C LYS A 78 8.51 19.56 9.32
N ASP A 79 7.83 18.81 8.47
CA ASP A 79 7.61 19.10 7.05
C ASP A 79 6.21 18.64 6.64
N ALA A 80 5.39 19.56 6.12
CA ALA A 80 3.98 19.29 5.81
C ALA A 80 3.79 18.25 4.70
N TYR A 81 4.70 18.19 3.72
CA TYR A 81 4.61 17.21 2.64
C TYR A 81 4.90 15.80 3.14
N THR A 82 5.97 15.64 3.92
CA THR A 82 6.31 14.36 4.57
C THR A 82 5.20 13.94 5.54
N GLY A 83 4.66 14.87 6.34
CA GLY A 83 3.55 14.58 7.24
C GLY A 83 2.32 14.06 6.50
N PHE A 84 1.95 14.69 5.40
CA PHE A 84 0.83 14.21 4.58
C PHE A 84 1.10 12.83 3.97
N THR A 85 2.32 12.57 3.49
CA THR A 85 2.71 11.24 2.97
C THR A 85 2.58 10.19 4.06
N THR A 86 3.09 10.45 5.27
CA THR A 86 2.96 9.55 6.42
C THR A 86 1.48 9.26 6.75
N LEU A 87 0.61 10.26 6.66
CA LEU A 87 -0.82 10.08 6.88
C LEU A 87 -1.47 9.17 5.82
N LEU A 88 -1.10 9.34 4.56
CA LEU A 88 -1.56 8.47 3.47
C LEU A 88 -1.10 7.02 3.64
N GLU A 89 0.16 6.83 4.03
CA GLU A 89 0.73 5.51 4.32
C GLU A 89 -0.01 4.83 5.49
N ALA A 90 -0.24 5.56 6.59
CA ALA A 90 -0.98 5.05 7.73
C ALA A 90 -2.42 4.65 7.34
N TYR A 91 -3.11 5.48 6.55
CA TYR A 91 -4.45 5.17 6.03
C TYR A 91 -4.45 3.92 5.14
N GLN A 92 -3.47 3.80 4.27
CA GLN A 92 -3.31 2.62 3.40
C GLN A 92 -3.05 1.36 4.22
N GLN A 93 -2.17 1.42 5.21
CA GLN A 93 -1.86 0.28 6.09
C GLN A 93 -3.09 -0.18 6.88
N LEU A 94 -3.90 0.75 7.42
CA LEU A 94 -5.14 0.41 8.11
C LEU A 94 -6.15 -0.30 7.22
N ASN A 95 -6.32 0.16 5.98
CA ASN A 95 -7.21 -0.48 5.01
C ASN A 95 -6.71 -1.87 4.62
N GLN A 96 -5.41 -2.03 4.43
CA GLN A 96 -4.79 -3.33 4.12
C GLN A 96 -4.88 -4.30 5.30
N ALA A 97 -4.67 -3.81 6.53
CA ALA A 97 -4.78 -4.65 7.73
C ALA A 97 -6.20 -5.19 7.93
N ALA A 98 -7.21 -4.40 7.58
CA ALA A 98 -8.62 -4.80 7.66
C ALA A 98 -9.00 -5.90 6.65
N LEU A 99 -8.22 -6.10 5.59
CA LEU A 99 -8.48 -7.10 4.55
C LEU A 99 -7.97 -8.46 5.00
N VAL A 100 -8.83 -9.31 5.53
CA VAL A 100 -8.51 -10.65 6.04
C VAL A 100 -9.56 -11.65 5.57
N GLY A 101 -9.16 -12.91 5.35
CA GLY A 101 -10.07 -13.99 5.02
C GLY A 101 -9.98 -14.46 3.58
N VAL A 102 -11.02 -15.09 3.11
CA VAL A 102 -11.06 -15.77 1.81
C VAL A 102 -12.30 -15.35 1.07
N GLU A 103 -12.14 -14.94 -0.17
CA GLU A 103 -13.22 -14.74 -1.14
C GLU A 103 -13.31 -15.96 -2.06
N GLU A 104 -14.50 -16.48 -2.23
CA GLU A 104 -14.75 -17.62 -3.11
C GLU A 104 -15.38 -17.17 -4.46
N PRO A 105 -15.13 -17.91 -5.56
CA PRO A 105 -14.28 -19.10 -5.64
C PRO A 105 -12.78 -18.73 -5.69
N SER A 106 -11.96 -19.43 -4.90
CA SER A 106 -10.50 -19.32 -4.95
C SER A 106 -9.87 -20.67 -4.63
N TYR A 107 -8.63 -20.90 -5.02
CA TYR A 107 -7.97 -22.19 -4.84
C TYR A 107 -6.68 -22.07 -4.02
N LEU A 108 -6.56 -22.94 -3.04
CA LEU A 108 -5.33 -23.21 -2.29
C LEU A 108 -5.11 -24.72 -2.27
N ALA A 109 -3.99 -25.18 -2.80
CA ALA A 109 -3.65 -26.60 -2.78
C ALA A 109 -3.51 -27.12 -1.33
N GLU A 110 -4.01 -28.34 -1.04
CA GLU A 110 -3.97 -28.94 0.30
C GLU A 110 -2.57 -29.02 0.92
N SER A 111 -1.55 -29.17 0.07
CA SER A 111 -0.13 -29.19 0.50
C SER A 111 0.47 -27.82 0.77
N SER A 112 -0.31 -26.76 0.65
CA SER A 112 0.16 -25.37 0.82
C SER A 112 -0.42 -24.76 2.09
N SER A 113 0.32 -23.79 2.66
CA SER A 113 -0.07 -23.13 3.90
C SER A 113 -0.08 -21.61 3.77
N MET A 114 -0.99 -20.98 4.49
CA MET A 114 -1.10 -19.54 4.61
C MET A 114 -1.14 -19.15 6.09
N GLY A 115 -0.30 -18.20 6.47
CA GLY A 115 -0.21 -17.72 7.85
C GLY A 115 -1.45 -16.92 8.30
N GLU A 116 -1.48 -16.60 9.59
CA GLU A 116 -2.56 -15.84 10.23
C GLU A 116 -2.77 -14.48 9.55
N ASN A 117 -4.00 -13.95 9.61
CA ASN A 117 -4.40 -12.66 9.06
C ASN A 117 -4.10 -12.50 7.55
N GLY A 118 -4.00 -13.62 6.85
CA GLY A 118 -3.86 -13.64 5.40
C GLY A 118 -5.18 -13.25 4.70
N TYR A 119 -5.07 -12.83 3.44
CA TYR A 119 -6.21 -12.60 2.56
C TYR A 119 -6.03 -13.31 1.22
N ARG A 120 -7.10 -13.91 0.73
CA ARG A 120 -7.15 -14.59 -0.56
C ARG A 120 -8.38 -14.14 -1.33
N GLY A 121 -8.16 -13.32 -2.35
CA GLY A 121 -9.20 -12.76 -3.20
C GLY A 121 -9.79 -13.76 -4.19
N ALA A 122 -10.98 -13.47 -4.68
CA ALA A 122 -11.70 -14.31 -5.60
C ALA A 122 -10.91 -14.64 -6.87
N PHE A 123 -11.06 -15.87 -7.37
CA PHE A 123 -10.36 -16.40 -8.55
C PHE A 123 -8.83 -16.44 -8.43
N SER A 124 -8.27 -16.27 -7.24
CA SER A 124 -6.84 -16.51 -7.02
C SER A 124 -6.54 -18.01 -7.02
N TYR A 125 -5.36 -18.37 -7.50
CA TYR A 125 -4.86 -19.74 -7.53
C TYR A 125 -3.53 -19.82 -6.79
N ILE A 126 -3.42 -20.77 -5.85
CA ILE A 126 -2.18 -21.05 -5.13
C ILE A 126 -1.88 -22.54 -5.30
N GLY A 127 -0.77 -22.81 -5.98
CA GLY A 127 -0.30 -24.15 -6.32
C GLY A 127 0.18 -24.96 -5.13
N LYS A 128 0.84 -26.08 -5.41
CA LYS A 128 1.26 -27.08 -4.41
C LYS A 128 2.52 -26.66 -3.68
N ASN A 129 2.63 -27.08 -2.39
CA ASN A 129 3.81 -26.92 -1.55
C ASN A 129 4.26 -25.44 -1.40
N CYS A 130 3.32 -24.51 -1.45
CA CYS A 130 3.56 -23.10 -1.20
C CYS A 130 3.54 -22.79 0.30
N THR A 131 4.34 -21.81 0.70
CA THR A 131 4.35 -21.29 2.07
C THR A 131 4.17 -19.78 2.02
N LEU A 132 3.03 -19.29 2.52
CA LEU A 132 2.71 -17.89 2.61
C LEU A 132 2.75 -17.47 4.09
N GLY A 133 3.50 -16.41 4.39
CA GLY A 133 3.69 -15.89 5.74
C GLY A 133 2.44 -15.22 6.32
N LYS A 134 2.60 -14.68 7.54
CA LYS A 134 1.55 -13.94 8.24
C LYS A 134 1.20 -12.65 7.49
N GLY A 135 -0.09 -12.30 7.44
CA GLY A 135 -0.57 -11.06 6.85
C GLY A 135 -0.36 -10.93 5.34
N VAL A 136 0.02 -12.00 4.63
CA VAL A 136 0.16 -11.99 3.18
C VAL A 136 -1.20 -11.73 2.53
N LYS A 137 -1.24 -10.82 1.55
CA LYS A 137 -2.45 -10.48 0.80
C LYS A 137 -2.31 -10.94 -0.65
N ILE A 138 -3.14 -11.88 -1.06
CA ILE A 138 -3.23 -12.35 -2.45
C ILE A 138 -4.54 -11.83 -3.04
N TYR A 139 -4.45 -10.85 -3.92
CA TYR A 139 -5.63 -10.28 -4.55
C TYR A 139 -6.21 -11.19 -5.65
N GLY A 140 -7.43 -10.89 -6.05
CA GLY A 140 -8.16 -11.72 -7.01
C GLY A 140 -7.41 -11.94 -8.33
N GLN A 141 -7.63 -13.11 -8.95
CA GLN A 141 -7.00 -13.51 -10.21
C GLN A 141 -5.47 -13.61 -10.19
N ALA A 142 -4.83 -13.48 -9.03
CA ALA A 142 -3.40 -13.74 -8.90
C ALA A 142 -3.11 -15.24 -9.05
N TYR A 143 -2.04 -15.59 -9.76
CA TYR A 143 -1.58 -16.94 -9.93
C TYR A 143 -0.26 -17.15 -9.19
N ILE A 144 -0.25 -18.10 -8.27
CA ILE A 144 0.94 -18.53 -7.52
C ILE A 144 1.23 -19.97 -7.91
N GLY A 145 2.35 -20.20 -8.58
CA GLY A 145 2.81 -21.52 -9.01
C GLY A 145 3.25 -22.41 -7.84
N ASP A 146 3.70 -23.62 -8.14
CA ASP A 146 4.10 -24.58 -7.13
C ASP A 146 5.40 -24.19 -6.41
N ARG A 147 5.54 -24.57 -5.13
CA ARG A 147 6.73 -24.39 -4.29
C ARG A 147 7.17 -22.93 -4.09
N VAL A 148 6.26 -21.99 -4.28
CA VAL A 148 6.50 -20.57 -4.04
C VAL A 148 6.52 -20.28 -2.54
N LYS A 149 7.46 -19.42 -2.12
CA LYS A 149 7.55 -18.92 -0.75
C LYS A 149 7.31 -17.41 -0.75
N ILE A 150 6.42 -16.93 0.12
CA ILE A 150 6.11 -15.51 0.28
C ILE A 150 6.22 -15.13 1.74
N GLY A 151 7.11 -14.18 2.05
CA GLY A 151 7.36 -13.70 3.41
C GLY A 151 6.24 -12.82 3.95
N ASP A 152 6.25 -12.65 5.29
CA ASP A 152 5.23 -11.94 6.04
C ASP A 152 4.92 -10.54 5.48
N GLY A 153 3.65 -10.15 5.51
CA GLY A 153 3.19 -8.81 5.13
C GLY A 153 3.32 -8.46 3.65
N SER A 154 3.71 -9.41 2.80
CA SER A 154 3.83 -9.16 1.36
C SER A 154 2.47 -9.14 0.67
N ILE A 155 2.37 -8.34 -0.40
CA ILE A 155 1.14 -8.08 -1.14
C ILE A 155 1.33 -8.46 -2.59
N ILE A 156 0.47 -9.34 -3.08
CA ILE A 156 0.42 -9.74 -4.48
C ILE A 156 -0.88 -9.21 -5.08
N HIS A 157 -0.78 -8.18 -5.90
CA HIS A 157 -1.93 -7.53 -6.50
C HIS A 157 -2.61 -8.36 -7.59
N ALA A 158 -3.81 -7.94 -7.95
CA ALA A 158 -4.69 -8.67 -8.86
C ALA A 158 -4.01 -8.98 -10.21
N GLY A 159 -4.18 -10.22 -10.67
CA GLY A 159 -3.66 -10.68 -11.95
C GLY A 159 -2.15 -10.85 -12.04
N ALA A 160 -1.39 -10.64 -10.96
CA ALA A 160 0.04 -10.95 -10.94
C ALA A 160 0.26 -12.47 -11.06
N LYS A 161 1.34 -12.87 -11.72
CA LYS A 161 1.70 -14.27 -11.96
C LYS A 161 3.08 -14.56 -11.39
N ILE A 162 3.12 -15.43 -10.39
CA ILE A 162 4.36 -15.85 -9.74
C ILE A 162 4.61 -17.31 -10.13
N TYR A 163 5.65 -17.57 -10.89
CA TYR A 163 6.01 -18.92 -11.32
C TYR A 163 6.64 -19.74 -10.22
N GLY A 164 6.68 -21.05 -10.43
CA GLY A 164 7.13 -22.01 -9.42
C GLY A 164 8.54 -21.75 -8.90
N ASP A 165 8.81 -22.22 -7.67
CA ASP A 165 10.08 -22.10 -6.96
C ASP A 165 10.52 -20.67 -6.60
N THR A 166 9.74 -19.64 -6.99
CA THR A 166 10.02 -18.24 -6.65
C THR A 166 9.98 -18.00 -5.13
N GLN A 167 10.94 -17.22 -4.63
CA GLN A 167 10.99 -16.82 -3.24
C GLN A 167 10.83 -15.30 -3.12
N ILE A 168 9.80 -14.86 -2.43
CA ILE A 168 9.50 -13.44 -2.16
C ILE A 168 9.72 -13.20 -0.68
N GLY A 169 10.52 -12.19 -0.35
CA GLY A 169 10.81 -11.78 1.02
C GLY A 169 9.61 -11.18 1.75
N LYS A 170 9.87 -10.51 2.88
CA LYS A 170 8.85 -9.85 3.69
C LYS A 170 8.54 -8.45 3.14
N HIS A 171 7.28 -8.02 3.32
CA HIS A 171 6.83 -6.66 2.98
C HIS A 171 7.08 -6.26 1.52
N CYS A 172 7.18 -7.23 0.62
CA CYS A 172 7.27 -6.99 -0.80
C CYS A 172 5.89 -6.66 -1.38
N VAL A 173 5.86 -5.80 -2.39
CA VAL A 173 4.64 -5.45 -3.13
C VAL A 173 4.83 -5.82 -4.60
N ILE A 174 4.06 -6.77 -5.09
CA ILE A 174 4.03 -7.17 -6.49
C ILE A 174 2.78 -6.58 -7.13
N HIS A 175 2.98 -5.66 -8.05
CA HIS A 175 1.89 -4.93 -8.69
C HIS A 175 1.09 -5.77 -9.70
N SER A 176 -0.11 -5.29 -10.00
CA SER A 176 -1.05 -5.96 -10.90
C SER A 176 -0.43 -6.26 -12.27
N GLY A 177 -0.64 -7.47 -12.75
CA GLY A 177 -0.16 -7.92 -14.05
C GLY A 177 1.35 -8.22 -14.12
N ALA A 178 2.12 -8.03 -13.04
CA ALA A 178 3.53 -8.41 -13.01
C ALA A 178 3.69 -9.92 -13.21
N VAL A 179 4.72 -10.32 -13.95
CA VAL A 179 5.09 -11.73 -14.18
C VAL A 179 6.47 -11.96 -13.60
N ILE A 180 6.58 -12.85 -12.62
CA ILE A 180 7.81 -13.15 -11.89
C ILE A 180 8.19 -14.62 -12.13
N GLY A 181 9.41 -14.86 -12.58
CA GLY A 181 9.95 -16.22 -12.75
C GLY A 181 9.56 -16.92 -14.05
N SER A 182 9.08 -16.17 -15.06
CA SER A 182 8.95 -16.72 -16.42
C SER A 182 10.33 -17.02 -17.01
N ASP A 183 10.38 -17.86 -18.05
CA ASP A 183 11.60 -18.16 -18.76
C ASP A 183 12.31 -16.90 -19.26
N GLY A 184 13.61 -16.85 -19.08
CA GLY A 184 14.48 -15.82 -19.61
C GLY A 184 14.70 -15.97 -21.12
N PHE A 185 15.28 -14.94 -21.73
CA PHE A 185 15.69 -14.98 -23.13
C PHE A 185 16.96 -15.83 -23.29
N GLY A 186 16.76 -17.10 -23.65
CA GLY A 186 17.87 -18.04 -23.89
C GLY A 186 17.58 -18.93 -25.07
N PHE A 187 18.41 -18.80 -26.17
CA PHE A 187 18.28 -19.61 -27.35
C PHE A 187 19.64 -20.15 -27.78
N ALA A 188 19.67 -21.43 -28.15
CA ALA A 188 20.82 -22.09 -28.77
C ALA A 188 20.64 -22.11 -30.29
N PRO A 189 21.53 -21.46 -31.09
CA PRO A 189 21.50 -21.55 -32.54
C PRO A 189 21.78 -22.97 -32.98
N GLN A 190 21.06 -23.45 -33.98
CA GLN A 190 21.22 -24.77 -34.58
C GLN A 190 21.94 -24.67 -35.93
N ALA A 191 22.51 -25.78 -36.40
CA ALA A 191 23.25 -25.84 -37.65
C ALA A 191 22.39 -25.56 -38.91
N ASP A 192 21.09 -25.77 -38.81
CA ASP A 192 20.08 -25.47 -39.83
C ASP A 192 19.60 -24.03 -39.87
N GLY A 193 20.16 -23.16 -39.01
CA GLY A 193 19.75 -21.75 -38.84
C GLY A 193 18.54 -21.53 -37.93
N SER A 194 17.95 -22.59 -37.38
CA SER A 194 16.88 -22.47 -36.39
C SER A 194 17.42 -22.15 -34.99
N TYR A 195 16.52 -21.81 -34.08
CA TYR A 195 16.84 -21.56 -32.67
C TYR A 195 16.05 -22.51 -31.77
N ARG A 196 16.76 -23.11 -30.81
CA ARG A 196 16.14 -23.95 -29.78
C ARG A 196 16.12 -23.20 -28.45
N THR A 197 14.96 -23.10 -27.82
CA THR A 197 14.84 -22.52 -26.48
C THR A 197 15.62 -23.33 -25.45
N ILE A 198 16.39 -22.64 -24.61
CA ILE A 198 17.10 -23.24 -23.49
C ILE A 198 16.17 -23.19 -22.30
N PRO A 199 15.73 -24.34 -21.72
CA PRO A 199 14.90 -24.36 -20.52
C PRO A 199 15.57 -23.62 -19.36
N GLN A 200 14.83 -22.78 -18.68
CA GLN A 200 15.29 -22.06 -17.51
C GLN A 200 14.91 -22.84 -16.24
N ILE A 201 15.90 -23.39 -15.55
CA ILE A 201 15.71 -24.23 -14.36
C ILE A 201 16.01 -23.48 -13.05
N GLY A 202 16.33 -22.20 -13.12
CA GLY A 202 16.55 -21.34 -11.96
C GLY A 202 15.23 -20.82 -11.36
N ASN A 203 15.36 -20.08 -10.27
CA ASN A 203 14.24 -19.39 -9.64
C ASN A 203 14.55 -17.91 -9.43
N VAL A 204 13.52 -17.11 -9.14
CA VAL A 204 13.66 -15.72 -8.76
C VAL A 204 13.61 -15.59 -7.25
N VAL A 205 14.49 -14.75 -6.69
CA VAL A 205 14.51 -14.37 -5.28
C VAL A 205 14.42 -12.85 -5.17
N LEU A 206 13.42 -12.35 -4.44
CA LEU A 206 13.12 -10.93 -4.21
C LEU A 206 13.23 -10.58 -2.72
#